data_e8980fc698f6108c3e0deb19506a490f
#
_entry.id   e8980fc698f6108c3e0deb19506a490f
#
_cell.length_a   1.000
_cell.length_b   1.000
_cell.length_c   1.000
_cell.angle_alpha   90.00
_cell.angle_beta   90.00
_cell.angle_gamma   90.00
#
_symmetry.space_group_name_H-M   'P 1'
#
loop_
_entity.id
_entity.type
_entity.pdbx_description
1 polymer ?
#
loop_
_entity_poly.entity_id
_entity_poly.type
_entity_poly.pdbx_seq_one_letter_code
_entity_poly.pdbx_strand_id
1 'polypeptide(L)'
;GHYTRDHTLSDLKAITERSEEKVILAGHSLGGYLSLAHSLLYPEDVEALILVGAGPGFRKRESIDQWNSSVIESAKKLDLPEGSEATALHTDAWVIDSLSEIKVPTLVIVGEHDKRFRASMSVFEKYLNVKTSVVVEDAGHSVHRKKPLEVANAIKDFLGEISQ
;
A
#
# COMPACT_ATOMS: atom_id res chain seq x y z
N GLY A 1 10.34 -8.16 19.81
CA GLY A 1 9.98 -6.92 19.12
C GLY A 1 8.48 -6.68 19.19
N HIS A 2 8.07 -5.45 19.04
CA HIS A 2 6.64 -5.11 18.96
C HIS A 2 6.28 -4.94 17.50
N TYR A 3 5.63 -5.95 16.92
CA TYR A 3 5.27 -6.00 15.50
C TYR A 3 3.78 -5.67 15.34
N THR A 4 3.38 -4.42 15.55
CA THR A 4 2.00 -3.99 15.33
C THR A 4 1.92 -2.93 14.24
N ARG A 5 0.74 -2.75 13.65
CA ARG A 5 0.47 -1.65 12.71
C ARG A 5 0.86 -0.30 13.33
N ASP A 6 0.46 -0.06 14.56
CA ASP A 6 0.69 1.23 15.23
C ASP A 6 2.18 1.51 15.47
N HIS A 7 2.95 0.50 15.87
CA HIS A 7 4.42 0.66 15.99
C HIS A 7 5.06 0.93 14.64
N THR A 8 4.65 0.20 13.59
CA THR A 8 5.17 0.41 12.24
C THR A 8 4.84 1.81 11.71
N LEU A 9 3.63 2.32 11.97
CA LEU A 9 3.23 3.68 11.60
C LEU A 9 4.00 4.73 12.41
N SER A 10 4.27 4.48 13.69
CA SER A 10 5.12 5.33 14.52
C SER A 10 6.56 5.39 13.99
N ASP A 11 7.13 4.26 13.60
CA ASP A 11 8.46 4.20 12.99
C ASP A 11 8.50 4.95 11.65
N LEU A 12 7.47 4.77 10.82
CA LEU A 12 7.34 5.49 9.55
C LEU A 12 7.24 7.01 9.79
N LYS A 13 6.45 7.45 10.79
CA LYS A 13 6.36 8.85 11.18
C LYS A 13 7.72 9.41 11.61
N ALA A 14 8.47 8.68 12.44
CA ALA A 14 9.82 9.08 12.86
C ALA A 14 10.82 9.20 11.69
N ILE A 15 10.57 8.49 10.59
CA ILE A 15 11.37 8.60 9.35
C ILE A 15 10.94 9.83 8.55
N THR A 16 9.64 10.04 8.34
CA THR A 16 9.13 11.18 7.56
C THR A 16 9.42 12.51 8.22
N GLU A 17 9.40 12.60 9.54
CA GLU A 17 9.76 13.81 10.32
C GLU A 17 11.22 14.26 10.13
N ARG A 18 12.08 13.41 9.57
CA ARG A 18 13.49 13.79 9.27
C ARG A 18 13.60 14.59 7.96
N SER A 19 12.55 14.61 7.16
CA SER A 19 12.50 15.42 5.95
C SER A 19 11.95 16.81 6.28
N GLU A 20 12.60 17.83 5.76
CA GLU A 20 12.08 19.22 5.83
C GLU A 20 10.95 19.43 4.81
N GLU A 21 10.84 18.56 3.82
CA GLU A 21 9.83 18.59 2.76
C GLU A 21 8.88 17.39 2.90
N LYS A 22 7.70 17.50 2.27
CA LYS A 22 6.79 16.36 2.14
C LYS A 22 7.46 15.23 1.39
N VAL A 23 7.09 14.00 1.74
CA VAL A 23 7.68 12.80 1.16
C VAL A 23 6.72 12.12 0.18
N ILE A 24 7.28 11.41 -0.78
CA ILE A 24 6.53 10.48 -1.63
C ILE A 24 6.63 9.09 -1.01
N LEU A 25 5.50 8.52 -0.62
CA LEU A 25 5.45 7.18 -0.06
C LEU A 25 5.22 6.15 -1.17
N ALA A 26 6.20 5.27 -1.36
CA ALA A 26 6.08 4.13 -2.28
C ALA A 26 5.98 2.83 -1.50
N GLY A 27 4.91 2.07 -1.69
CA GLY A 27 4.67 0.84 -0.94
C GLY A 27 4.20 -0.33 -1.80
N HIS A 28 4.83 -1.49 -1.59
CA HIS A 28 4.38 -2.75 -2.17
C HIS A 28 3.56 -3.54 -1.16
N SER A 29 2.41 -4.07 -1.59
CA SER A 29 1.57 -4.94 -0.77
C SER A 29 1.21 -4.30 0.59
N LEU A 30 1.64 -4.88 1.72
CA LEU A 30 1.48 -4.30 3.06
C LEU A 30 2.06 -2.89 3.16
N GLY A 31 3.21 -2.62 2.51
CA GLY A 31 3.80 -1.28 2.48
C GLY A 31 2.87 -0.24 1.85
N GLY A 32 2.10 -0.60 0.82
CA GLY A 32 1.09 0.28 0.24
C GLY A 32 -0.09 0.55 1.18
N TYR A 33 -0.56 -0.46 1.90
CA TYR A 33 -1.58 -0.28 2.94
C TYR A 33 -1.09 0.64 4.07
N LEU A 34 0.15 0.46 4.52
CA LEU A 34 0.76 1.32 5.55
C LEU A 34 0.97 2.75 5.04
N SER A 35 1.28 2.94 3.76
CA SER A 35 1.38 4.27 3.14
C SER A 35 0.02 4.99 3.13
N LEU A 36 -1.07 4.27 2.84
CA LEU A 36 -2.44 4.81 2.95
C LEU A 36 -2.77 5.19 4.39
N ALA A 37 -2.51 4.30 5.34
CA ALA A 37 -2.75 4.53 6.77
C ALA A 37 -1.94 5.74 7.29
N HIS A 38 -0.67 5.85 6.91
CA HIS A 38 0.18 6.99 7.25
C HIS A 38 -0.38 8.31 6.68
N SER A 39 -0.79 8.31 5.41
CA SER A 39 -1.37 9.51 4.77
C SER A 39 -2.67 9.98 5.42
N LEU A 40 -3.44 9.07 6.03
CA LEU A 40 -4.64 9.42 6.80
C LEU A 40 -4.31 10.03 8.16
N LEU A 41 -3.23 9.55 8.80
CA LEU A 41 -2.80 10.05 10.12
C LEU A 41 -2.02 11.36 10.02
N TYR A 42 -1.21 11.51 8.97
CA TYR A 42 -0.25 12.60 8.78
C TYR A 42 -0.32 13.15 7.35
N PRO A 43 -1.45 13.73 6.94
CA PRO A 43 -1.63 14.22 5.56
C PRO A 43 -0.67 15.37 5.19
N GLU A 44 -0.16 16.06 6.17
CA GLU A 44 0.82 17.13 5.99
C GLU A 44 2.21 16.64 5.60
N ASP A 45 2.55 15.37 5.90
CA ASP A 45 3.86 14.81 5.61
C ASP A 45 3.97 14.29 4.17
N VAL A 46 2.84 14.03 3.49
CA VAL A 46 2.82 13.27 2.24
C VAL A 46 2.53 14.16 1.05
N GLU A 47 3.37 14.07 0.02
CA GLU A 47 3.22 14.76 -1.27
C GLU A 47 2.46 13.90 -2.28
N ALA A 48 2.80 12.61 -2.37
CA ALA A 48 2.21 11.68 -3.31
C ALA A 48 2.30 10.22 -2.83
N LEU A 49 1.50 9.34 -3.43
CA LEU A 49 1.49 7.90 -3.18
C LEU A 49 1.83 7.10 -4.43
N ILE A 50 2.63 6.05 -4.26
CA ILE A 50 2.91 5.03 -5.27
C ILE A 50 2.54 3.67 -4.67
N LEU A 51 1.42 3.10 -5.13
CA LEU A 51 0.84 1.86 -4.61
C LEU A 51 1.11 0.72 -5.59
N VAL A 52 1.93 -0.23 -5.17
CA VAL A 52 2.34 -1.38 -6.01
C VAL A 52 1.76 -2.66 -5.45
N GLY A 53 0.84 -3.31 -6.15
CA GLY A 53 0.20 -4.55 -5.71
C GLY A 53 -0.40 -4.43 -4.31
N ALA A 54 -1.04 -3.30 -4.02
CA ALA A 54 -1.57 -2.97 -2.71
C ALA A 54 -3.11 -3.03 -2.66
N GLY A 55 -3.65 -3.17 -1.46
CA GLY A 55 -5.08 -3.09 -1.19
C GLY A 55 -5.39 -2.14 -0.02
N PRO A 56 -6.62 -1.63 0.04
CA PRO A 56 -7.03 -0.69 1.08
C PRO A 56 -7.53 -1.36 2.37
N GLY A 57 -7.43 -2.67 2.48
CA GLY A 57 -8.06 -3.45 3.54
C GLY A 57 -9.46 -3.93 3.17
N PHE A 58 -10.25 -4.30 4.16
CA PHE A 58 -11.55 -4.98 3.98
C PHE A 58 -12.62 -4.37 4.88
N ARG A 59 -13.88 -4.35 4.38
CA ARG A 59 -15.06 -3.95 5.16
C ARG A 59 -15.78 -5.13 5.80
N LYS A 60 -15.81 -6.27 5.09
CA LYS A 60 -16.54 -7.44 5.54
C LYS A 60 -15.74 -8.24 6.55
N ARG A 61 -16.34 -8.59 7.68
CA ARG A 61 -15.69 -9.38 8.73
C ARG A 61 -15.14 -10.71 8.20
N GLU A 62 -15.88 -11.39 7.36
CA GLU A 62 -15.43 -12.65 6.74
C GLU A 62 -14.14 -12.46 5.93
N SER A 63 -14.02 -11.35 5.17
CA SER A 63 -12.82 -11.05 4.40
C SER A 63 -11.63 -10.72 5.29
N ILE A 64 -11.87 -10.02 6.40
CA ILE A 64 -10.86 -9.75 7.44
C ILE A 64 -10.36 -11.08 8.03
N ASP A 65 -11.27 -11.95 8.43
CA ASP A 65 -10.93 -13.23 9.06
C ASP A 65 -10.18 -14.16 8.10
N GLN A 66 -10.58 -14.21 6.82
CA GLN A 66 -9.86 -14.95 5.77
C GLN A 66 -8.45 -14.40 5.55
N TRP A 67 -8.32 -13.07 5.46
CA TRP A 67 -7.02 -12.41 5.33
C TRP A 67 -6.13 -12.74 6.53
N ASN A 68 -6.60 -12.52 7.74
CA ASN A 68 -5.85 -12.74 8.97
C ASN A 68 -5.39 -14.20 9.09
N SER A 69 -6.25 -15.15 8.77
CA SER A 69 -5.87 -16.58 8.73
C SER A 69 -4.74 -16.84 7.74
N SER A 70 -4.82 -16.24 6.53
CA SER A 70 -3.78 -16.41 5.51
C SER A 70 -2.45 -15.76 5.90
N VAL A 71 -2.49 -14.65 6.61
CA VAL A 71 -1.29 -13.97 7.15
C VAL A 71 -0.61 -14.82 8.20
N ILE A 72 -1.36 -15.35 9.16
CA ILE A 72 -0.83 -16.22 10.22
C ILE A 72 -0.22 -17.50 9.63
N GLU A 73 -0.90 -18.13 8.67
CA GLU A 73 -0.38 -19.31 7.98
C GLU A 73 0.91 -19.00 7.22
N SER A 74 0.95 -17.88 6.52
CA SER A 74 2.12 -17.43 5.77
C SER A 74 3.32 -17.14 6.68
N ALA A 75 3.08 -16.49 7.81
CA ALA A 75 4.13 -16.22 8.81
C ALA A 75 4.77 -17.50 9.33
N LYS A 76 3.95 -18.51 9.65
CA LYS A 76 4.44 -19.84 10.08
C LYS A 76 5.23 -20.53 8.98
N LYS A 77 4.72 -20.53 7.74
CA LYS A 77 5.36 -21.17 6.59
C LYS A 77 6.72 -20.54 6.24
N LEU A 78 6.86 -19.24 6.45
CA LEU A 78 8.08 -18.48 6.18
C LEU A 78 9.02 -18.41 7.37
N ASP A 79 8.69 -19.08 8.49
CA ASP A 79 9.46 -19.06 9.74
C ASP A 79 9.79 -17.62 10.20
N LEU A 80 8.78 -16.74 10.13
CA LEU A 80 8.94 -15.36 10.57
C LEU A 80 8.99 -15.27 12.11
N PRO A 81 9.61 -14.22 12.68
CA PRO A 81 9.62 -14.02 14.12
C PRO A 81 8.20 -14.04 14.71
N GLU A 82 8.04 -14.66 15.86
CA GLU A 82 6.76 -14.74 16.56
C GLU A 82 6.15 -13.34 16.78
N GLY A 83 4.89 -13.17 16.45
CA GLY A 83 4.16 -11.91 16.55
C GLY A 83 4.36 -10.94 15.40
N SER A 84 5.28 -11.23 14.45
CA SER A 84 5.54 -10.33 13.29
C SER A 84 4.32 -10.22 12.35
N GLU A 85 3.45 -11.21 12.35
CA GLU A 85 2.20 -11.22 11.60
C GLU A 85 1.25 -10.08 12.02
N ALA A 86 1.35 -9.60 13.27
CA ALA A 86 0.47 -8.58 13.81
C ALA A 86 0.50 -7.26 13.02
N THR A 87 1.60 -6.95 12.33
CA THR A 87 1.69 -5.77 11.45
C THR A 87 0.73 -5.85 10.27
N ALA A 88 0.47 -7.05 9.76
CA ALA A 88 -0.34 -7.29 8.58
C ALA A 88 -1.79 -7.71 8.90
N LEU A 89 -2.14 -7.92 10.17
CA LEU A 89 -3.51 -8.24 10.58
C LEU A 89 -4.43 -7.02 10.42
N HIS A 90 -5.64 -7.25 9.94
CA HIS A 90 -6.70 -6.26 9.92
C HIS A 90 -7.67 -6.49 11.08
N THR A 91 -7.97 -5.44 11.82
CA THR A 91 -8.94 -5.46 12.94
C THR A 91 -10.16 -4.60 12.68
N ASP A 92 -10.05 -3.71 11.68
CA ASP A 92 -11.03 -2.68 11.36
C ASP A 92 -11.08 -2.41 9.85
N ALA A 93 -12.01 -1.56 9.43
CA ALA A 93 -12.19 -1.07 8.06
C ALA A 93 -11.75 0.40 7.90
N TRP A 94 -11.04 0.96 8.89
CA TRP A 94 -10.74 2.39 8.93
C TRP A 94 -10.10 2.91 7.64
N VAL A 95 -9.04 2.28 7.13
CA VAL A 95 -8.34 2.77 5.94
C VAL A 95 -9.25 2.76 4.71
N ILE A 96 -9.95 1.66 4.44
CA ILE A 96 -10.83 1.56 3.26
C ILE A 96 -12.03 2.51 3.35
N ASP A 97 -12.51 2.81 4.55
CA ASP A 97 -13.64 3.73 4.76
C ASP A 97 -13.24 5.20 4.66
N SER A 98 -11.97 5.52 4.97
CA SER A 98 -11.42 6.87 4.96
C SER A 98 -10.65 7.23 3.67
N LEU A 99 -10.57 6.35 2.66
CA LEU A 99 -9.78 6.59 1.43
C LEU A 99 -10.06 7.95 0.79
N SER A 100 -11.32 8.40 0.79
CA SER A 100 -11.70 9.69 0.19
C SER A 100 -11.12 10.92 0.90
N GLU A 101 -10.54 10.76 2.08
CA GLU A 101 -9.84 11.83 2.82
C GLU A 101 -8.43 12.07 2.25
N ILE A 102 -7.83 11.07 1.60
CA ILE A 102 -6.51 11.18 0.95
C ILE A 102 -6.66 11.96 -0.35
N LYS A 103 -6.02 13.12 -0.45
CA LYS A 103 -6.14 14.04 -1.60
C LYS A 103 -4.91 14.10 -2.50
N VAL A 104 -3.80 13.54 -2.03
CA VAL A 104 -2.53 13.59 -2.77
C VAL A 104 -2.59 12.77 -4.06
N PRO A 105 -1.84 13.19 -5.10
CA PRO A 105 -1.75 12.42 -6.34
C PRO A 105 -1.23 11.01 -6.08
N THR A 106 -1.84 10.06 -6.75
CA THR A 106 -1.56 8.63 -6.53
C THR A 106 -1.30 7.90 -7.85
N LEU A 107 -0.22 7.12 -7.87
CA LEU A 107 0.06 6.11 -8.90
C LEU A 107 -0.33 4.73 -8.37
N VAL A 108 -1.08 3.96 -9.16
CA VAL A 108 -1.44 2.57 -8.84
C VAL A 108 -0.81 1.63 -9.87
N ILE A 109 -0.02 0.66 -9.42
CA ILE A 109 0.61 -0.35 -10.27
C ILE A 109 0.20 -1.74 -9.78
N VAL A 110 -0.24 -2.61 -10.69
CA VAL A 110 -0.59 -3.98 -10.38
C VAL A 110 -0.17 -4.92 -11.51
N GLY A 111 0.24 -6.13 -11.18
CA GLY A 111 0.48 -7.16 -12.17
C GLY A 111 -0.83 -7.73 -12.74
N GLU A 112 -0.85 -8.04 -14.03
CA GLU A 112 -2.02 -8.61 -14.71
C GLU A 112 -2.57 -9.86 -14.01
N HIS A 113 -1.68 -10.71 -13.49
CA HIS A 113 -2.03 -11.96 -12.83
C HIS A 113 -2.15 -11.84 -11.31
N ASP A 114 -2.07 -10.63 -10.74
CA ASP A 114 -2.30 -10.38 -9.32
C ASP A 114 -3.80 -10.37 -9.01
N LYS A 115 -4.41 -11.54 -9.03
CA LYS A 115 -5.86 -11.72 -8.85
C LYS A 115 -6.39 -11.09 -7.56
N ARG A 116 -5.57 -11.06 -6.52
CA ARG A 116 -5.95 -10.54 -5.19
C ARG A 116 -6.09 -9.02 -5.21
N PHE A 117 -5.16 -8.31 -5.84
CA PHE A 117 -5.10 -6.84 -5.78
C PHE A 117 -5.60 -6.14 -7.04
N ARG A 118 -5.88 -6.87 -8.13
CA ARG A 118 -6.53 -6.30 -9.33
C ARG A 118 -7.84 -5.58 -9.01
N ALA A 119 -8.66 -6.15 -8.14
CA ALA A 119 -9.92 -5.54 -7.73
C ALA A 119 -9.73 -4.25 -6.93
N SER A 120 -8.58 -4.04 -6.29
CA SER A 120 -8.30 -2.81 -5.53
C SER A 120 -8.13 -1.59 -6.42
N MET A 121 -7.73 -1.76 -7.69
CA MET A 121 -7.59 -0.63 -8.63
C MET A 121 -8.87 0.19 -8.75
N SER A 122 -10.00 -0.46 -9.01
CA SER A 122 -11.29 0.23 -9.14
C SER A 122 -11.73 0.93 -7.86
N VAL A 123 -11.34 0.39 -6.70
CA VAL A 123 -11.58 1.05 -5.40
C VAL A 123 -10.72 2.30 -5.27
N PHE A 124 -9.44 2.21 -5.62
CA PHE A 124 -8.53 3.36 -5.59
C PHE A 124 -8.95 4.45 -6.59
N GLU A 125 -9.26 4.09 -7.84
CA GLU A 125 -9.75 5.02 -8.87
C GLU A 125 -11.02 5.75 -8.46
N LYS A 126 -11.88 5.09 -7.67
CA LYS A 126 -13.12 5.69 -7.18
C LYS A 126 -12.92 6.68 -6.03
N TYR A 127 -11.96 6.43 -5.15
CA TYR A 127 -11.86 7.15 -3.87
C TYR A 127 -10.60 7.99 -3.70
N LEU A 128 -9.53 7.72 -4.46
CA LEU A 128 -8.27 8.48 -4.41
C LEU A 128 -8.14 9.43 -5.61
N ASN A 129 -7.21 10.36 -5.52
CA ASN A 129 -6.77 11.19 -6.65
C ASN A 129 -5.78 10.41 -7.53
N VAL A 130 -6.23 9.31 -8.16
CA VAL A 130 -5.40 8.50 -9.02
C VAL A 130 -5.11 9.25 -10.31
N LYS A 131 -3.84 9.55 -10.57
CA LYS A 131 -3.37 10.18 -11.83
C LYS A 131 -3.15 9.12 -12.89
N THR A 132 -2.56 8.00 -12.52
CA THR A 132 -2.21 6.92 -13.44
C THR A 132 -2.43 5.57 -12.78
N SER A 133 -3.07 4.66 -13.52
CA SER A 133 -3.21 3.24 -13.18
C SER A 133 -2.48 2.40 -14.22
N VAL A 134 -1.58 1.53 -13.77
CA VAL A 134 -0.79 0.66 -14.66
C VAL A 134 -1.04 -0.81 -14.34
N VAL A 135 -1.44 -1.55 -15.34
CA VAL A 135 -1.49 -3.00 -15.32
C VAL A 135 -0.29 -3.52 -16.10
N VAL A 136 0.62 -4.18 -15.40
CA VAL A 136 1.83 -4.72 -16.01
C VAL A 136 1.58 -6.14 -16.51
N GLU A 137 1.69 -6.34 -17.81
CA GLU A 137 1.46 -7.63 -18.49
C GLU A 137 2.44 -8.72 -18.00
N ASP A 138 1.97 -9.96 -18.00
CA ASP A 138 2.73 -11.15 -17.60
C ASP A 138 3.35 -11.08 -16.19
N ALA A 139 2.83 -10.24 -15.31
CA ALA A 139 3.31 -10.08 -13.95
C ALA A 139 2.24 -10.46 -12.91
N GLY A 140 2.68 -11.04 -11.81
CA GLY A 140 1.86 -11.33 -10.63
C GLY A 140 2.11 -10.32 -9.52
N HIS A 141 1.95 -10.76 -8.26
CA HIS A 141 2.03 -9.90 -7.07
C HIS A 141 3.37 -9.16 -6.91
N SER A 142 4.50 -9.82 -7.19
CA SER A 142 5.84 -9.21 -7.12
C SER A 142 6.22 -8.51 -8.44
N VAL A 143 5.33 -7.65 -8.94
CA VAL A 143 5.46 -6.98 -10.23
C VAL A 143 6.78 -6.22 -10.38
N HIS A 144 7.23 -5.52 -9.34
CA HIS A 144 8.48 -4.75 -9.29
C HIS A 144 9.74 -5.63 -9.44
N ARG A 145 9.64 -6.91 -9.08
CA ARG A 145 10.74 -7.90 -9.27
C ARG A 145 10.70 -8.56 -10.64
N LYS A 146 9.49 -8.81 -11.14
CA LYS A 146 9.28 -9.50 -12.43
C LYS A 146 9.51 -8.58 -13.61
N LYS A 147 9.07 -7.33 -13.50
CA LYS A 147 9.07 -6.31 -14.57
C LYS A 147 9.61 -4.97 -14.05
N PRO A 148 10.88 -4.93 -13.59
CA PRO A 148 11.43 -3.74 -12.92
C PRO A 148 11.48 -2.50 -13.81
N LEU A 149 11.72 -2.66 -15.11
CA LEU A 149 11.81 -1.52 -16.05
C LEU A 149 10.45 -0.89 -16.28
N GLU A 150 9.40 -1.69 -16.43
CA GLU A 150 8.03 -1.20 -16.63
C GLU A 150 7.56 -0.43 -15.39
N VAL A 151 7.85 -0.96 -14.20
CA VAL A 151 7.53 -0.28 -12.93
C VAL A 151 8.33 1.01 -12.77
N ALA A 152 9.64 0.99 -13.07
CA ALA A 152 10.48 2.17 -12.98
C ALA A 152 10.05 3.27 -13.97
N ASN A 153 9.65 2.91 -15.19
CA ASN A 153 9.14 3.87 -16.16
C ASN A 153 7.82 4.49 -15.70
N ALA A 154 6.87 3.69 -15.20
CA ALA A 154 5.62 4.20 -14.67
C ALA A 154 5.83 5.19 -13.51
N ILE A 155 6.77 4.89 -12.62
CA ILE A 155 7.14 5.79 -11.51
C ILE A 155 7.77 7.08 -12.06
N LYS A 156 8.70 6.98 -12.99
CA LYS A 156 9.38 8.15 -13.59
C LYS A 156 8.38 9.08 -14.29
N ASP A 157 7.46 8.51 -15.06
CA ASP A 157 6.45 9.29 -15.78
C ASP A 157 5.50 9.99 -14.79
N PHE A 158 5.05 9.30 -13.75
CA PHE A 158 4.22 9.87 -12.69
C PHE A 158 4.94 11.01 -11.95
N LEU A 159 6.21 10.84 -11.58
CA LEU A 159 7.00 11.89 -10.93
C LEU A 159 7.17 13.11 -11.83
N GLY A 160 7.36 12.91 -13.13
CA GLY A 160 7.41 14.00 -14.11
C GLY A 160 6.08 14.74 -14.25
N GLU A 161 4.95 14.06 -14.09
CA GLU A 161 3.62 14.67 -14.13
C GLU A 161 3.33 15.55 -12.90
N ILE A 162 3.66 15.07 -11.69
CA ILE A 162 3.37 15.80 -10.46
C ILE A 162 4.34 16.93 -10.14
N SER A 163 5.48 17.00 -10.85
CA SER A 163 6.48 18.05 -10.68
C SER A 163 6.23 19.29 -11.57
N GLN A 164 5.15 19.28 -12.37
CA GLN A 164 4.73 20.39 -13.25
C GLN A 164 3.74 21.30 -12.53
#